data_cfbc9a843998fa5e284d58e5acdd6d16
#
_entry.id   cfbc9a843998fa5e284d58e5acdd6d16
#
_cell.length_a   1.000
_cell.length_b   1.000
_cell.length_c   1.000
_cell.angle_alpha   90.00
_cell.angle_beta   90.00
_cell.angle_gamma   90.00
#
_symmetry.space_group_name_H-M   'P 1'
#
loop_
_entity.id
_entity.type
_entity.pdbx_description
1 polymer ?
#
loop_
_entity_poly.entity_id
_entity_poly.type
_entity_poly.pdbx_seq_one_letter_code
_entity_poly.pdbx_strand_id
1 'polypeptide(L)'
;MMKKLFFAGMVVALAGCVQVDRYEDVVKAPAPAGLAGFWQTKGPQSAMMSPDAIASLIVTKEGDTFDCRQWQRVIAQPGKLMNRDSEIYNVTASLDIYPVEREGNTISYDRMTLSRVERLTPECEKTWAKARATGPVSAPASTR
;
A
#
# COMPACT_ATOMS: atom_id res chain seq x y z
N MET A 1 -2.94 43.41 -40.15
CA MET A 1 -2.44 42.05 -39.81
C MET A 1 -2.64 41.81 -38.33
N MET A 2 -3.59 40.99 -37.99
CA MET A 2 -3.77 40.64 -36.62
C MET A 2 -2.85 39.49 -36.24
N LYS A 3 -1.89 39.77 -35.40
CA LYS A 3 -1.12 38.74 -34.78
C LYS A 3 -2.00 38.08 -33.71
N LYS A 4 -2.45 36.90 -34.02
CA LYS A 4 -3.10 36.09 -32.99
C LYS A 4 -2.01 35.61 -32.05
N LEU A 5 -1.90 36.27 -30.91
CA LEU A 5 -1.15 35.78 -29.79
C LEU A 5 -1.89 34.58 -29.24
N PHE A 6 -1.43 33.40 -29.63
CA PHE A 6 -1.81 32.21 -28.93
C PHE A 6 -1.05 32.20 -27.58
N PHE A 7 -1.71 32.64 -26.56
CA PHE A 7 -1.29 32.29 -25.22
C PHE A 7 -1.60 30.81 -25.07
N ALA A 8 -0.62 29.99 -25.37
CA ALA A 8 -0.63 28.62 -24.89
C ALA A 8 -0.50 28.72 -23.38
N GLY A 9 -1.63 28.68 -22.71
CA GLY A 9 -1.63 28.57 -21.27
C GLY A 9 -0.99 27.24 -20.93
N MET A 10 0.24 27.29 -20.45
CA MET A 10 0.89 26.15 -19.89
C MET A 10 0.19 25.82 -18.60
N VAL A 11 -0.78 24.93 -18.70
CA VAL A 11 -1.38 24.34 -17.51
C VAL A 11 -0.30 23.47 -16.89
N VAL A 12 0.45 24.05 -15.98
CA VAL A 12 1.31 23.27 -15.11
C VAL A 12 0.36 22.49 -14.23
N ALA A 13 0.12 21.25 -14.58
CA ALA A 13 -0.52 20.32 -13.69
C ALA A 13 0.42 20.17 -12.50
N LEU A 14 0.14 20.89 -11.44
CA LEU A 14 0.76 20.64 -10.16
C LEU A 14 0.25 19.29 -9.69
N ALA A 15 0.93 18.24 -10.12
CA ALA A 15 0.77 16.95 -9.48
C ALA A 15 1.35 17.12 -8.08
N GLY A 16 0.50 17.60 -7.17
CA GLY A 16 0.87 17.69 -5.78
C GLY A 16 1.20 16.31 -5.26
N CYS A 17 2.31 16.17 -4.56
CA CYS A 17 2.61 14.94 -3.86
C CYS A 17 1.46 14.64 -2.89
N VAL A 18 1.00 13.41 -2.88
CA VAL A 18 0.01 12.98 -1.92
C VAL A 18 0.66 13.03 -0.55
N GLN A 19 0.09 13.81 0.35
CA GLN A 19 0.60 13.98 1.70
C GLN A 19 -0.46 13.63 2.71
N VAL A 20 -0.03 12.98 3.78
CA VAL A 20 -0.83 12.68 4.95
C VAL A 20 -0.04 13.12 6.18
N ASP A 21 -0.60 14.03 6.96
CA ASP A 21 0.09 14.57 8.13
C ASP A 21 -0.03 13.64 9.35
N ARG A 22 -1.15 12.95 9.47
CA ARG A 22 -1.43 12.07 10.61
C ARG A 22 -2.12 10.80 10.13
N TYR A 23 -1.65 9.67 10.62
CA TYR A 23 -2.23 8.37 10.27
C TYR A 23 -3.72 8.29 10.67
N GLU A 24 -4.08 8.84 11.80
CA GLU A 24 -5.46 8.82 12.30
C GLU A 24 -6.43 9.57 11.40
N ASP A 25 -5.94 10.52 10.63
CA ASP A 25 -6.76 11.33 9.74
C ASP A 25 -7.03 10.65 8.39
N VAL A 26 -6.38 9.51 8.14
CA VAL A 26 -6.60 8.77 6.90
C VAL A 26 -7.97 8.14 6.93
N VAL A 27 -8.79 8.52 5.95
CA VAL A 27 -10.09 7.89 5.77
C VAL A 27 -9.89 6.58 5.02
N LYS A 28 -10.11 5.49 5.73
CA LYS A 28 -9.92 4.15 5.17
C LYS A 28 -10.96 3.91 4.07
N ALA A 29 -10.50 3.51 2.91
CA ALA A 29 -11.33 3.15 1.78
C ALA A 29 -11.44 1.63 1.68
N PRO A 30 -12.61 1.08 1.36
CA PRO A 30 -12.73 -0.35 1.14
C PRO A 30 -11.89 -0.76 -0.07
N ALA A 31 -11.41 -1.99 -0.06
CA ALA A 31 -10.62 -2.49 -1.17
C ALA A 31 -11.46 -2.59 -2.45
N PRO A 32 -10.95 -2.10 -3.58
CA PRO A 32 -11.60 -2.32 -4.85
C PRO A 32 -11.73 -3.82 -5.14
N ALA A 33 -12.67 -4.16 -6.01
CA ALA A 33 -12.88 -5.54 -6.39
C ALA A 33 -11.58 -6.17 -6.91
N GLY A 34 -11.23 -7.33 -6.36
CA GLY A 34 -10.04 -8.06 -6.76
C GLY A 34 -8.75 -7.64 -6.06
N LEU A 35 -8.77 -6.62 -5.21
CA LEU A 35 -7.56 -6.22 -4.50
C LEU A 35 -7.40 -6.91 -3.14
N ALA A 36 -8.49 -7.26 -2.47
CA ALA A 36 -8.39 -7.96 -1.19
C ALA A 36 -7.69 -9.31 -1.36
N GLY A 37 -6.79 -9.63 -0.47
CA GLY A 37 -6.04 -10.89 -0.50
C GLY A 37 -4.61 -10.75 -0.02
N PHE A 38 -3.82 -11.75 -0.34
CA PHE A 38 -2.40 -11.81 0.01
C PHE A 38 -1.56 -11.63 -1.24
N TRP A 39 -0.59 -10.73 -1.15
CA TRP A 39 0.30 -10.39 -2.26
C TRP A 39 1.74 -10.53 -1.79
N GLN A 40 2.60 -11.11 -2.62
CA GLN A 40 3.97 -11.39 -2.22
C GLN A 40 4.90 -11.34 -3.42
N THR A 41 6.12 -10.84 -3.20
CA THR A 41 7.15 -10.83 -4.25
C THR A 41 7.57 -12.25 -4.59
N LYS A 42 7.88 -12.46 -5.87
CA LYS A 42 8.46 -13.70 -6.36
C LYS A 42 9.84 -13.39 -6.92
N GLY A 43 10.84 -13.88 -6.25
CA GLY A 43 12.21 -13.66 -6.68
C GLY A 43 12.73 -12.26 -6.44
N PRO A 44 13.91 -11.95 -6.97
CA PRO A 44 14.58 -10.68 -6.72
C PRO A 44 13.78 -9.48 -7.22
N GLN A 45 13.83 -8.40 -6.46
CA GLN A 45 13.24 -7.12 -6.82
C GLN A 45 14.31 -6.03 -6.71
N SER A 46 14.35 -5.15 -7.70
CA SER A 46 15.37 -4.09 -7.73
C SER A 46 15.24 -3.10 -6.57
N ALA A 47 14.05 -2.97 -6.00
CA ALA A 47 13.82 -2.09 -4.86
C ALA A 47 14.18 -2.72 -3.51
N MET A 48 14.61 -3.97 -3.50
CA MET A 48 14.94 -4.69 -2.27
C MET A 48 16.44 -4.68 -2.00
N MET A 49 16.78 -4.69 -0.73
CA MET A 49 18.19 -4.72 -0.30
C MET A 49 18.91 -6.01 -0.66
N SER A 50 18.17 -7.09 -0.78
CA SER A 50 18.71 -8.41 -1.04
C SER A 50 17.79 -9.20 -1.96
N PRO A 51 18.33 -10.04 -2.85
CA PRO A 51 17.50 -10.93 -3.64
C PRO A 51 16.75 -11.97 -2.79
N ASP A 52 17.18 -12.19 -1.56
CA ASP A 52 16.51 -13.13 -0.66
C ASP A 52 15.40 -12.45 0.16
N ALA A 53 15.27 -11.14 0.05
CA ALA A 53 14.22 -10.43 0.76
C ALA A 53 12.84 -10.73 0.15
N ILE A 54 11.84 -10.82 1.02
CA ILE A 54 10.46 -11.06 0.63
C ILE A 54 9.60 -9.93 1.16
N ALA A 55 8.80 -9.33 0.29
CA ALA A 55 7.81 -8.36 0.70
C ALA A 55 6.42 -8.95 0.49
N SER A 56 5.56 -8.78 1.47
CA SER A 56 4.18 -9.22 1.41
C SER A 56 3.26 -8.05 1.77
N LEU A 57 2.11 -8.00 1.13
CA LEU A 57 1.06 -7.05 1.47
C LEU A 57 -0.25 -7.81 1.63
N ILE A 58 -0.88 -7.63 2.78
CA ILE A 58 -2.21 -8.15 3.04
C ILE A 58 -3.18 -7.00 2.86
N VAL A 59 -4.25 -7.22 2.12
CA VAL A 59 -5.31 -6.25 1.93
C VAL A 59 -6.63 -6.91 2.33
N THR A 60 -7.32 -6.31 3.30
CA THR A 60 -8.64 -6.79 3.70
C THR A 60 -9.73 -6.10 2.87
N LYS A 61 -10.92 -6.65 2.86
CA LYS A 61 -12.05 -6.06 2.15
C LYS A 61 -12.38 -4.67 2.66
N GLU A 62 -12.20 -4.44 3.95
CA GLU A 62 -12.49 -3.16 4.60
C GLU A 62 -11.46 -2.08 4.32
N GLY A 63 -10.31 -2.47 3.75
CA GLY A 63 -9.23 -1.54 3.45
C GLY A 63 -8.15 -1.47 4.50
N ASP A 64 -8.11 -2.41 5.42
CA ASP A 64 -6.96 -2.56 6.31
C ASP A 64 -5.86 -3.26 5.56
N THR A 65 -4.63 -2.88 5.83
CA THR A 65 -3.47 -3.50 5.20
C THR A 65 -2.44 -3.90 6.24
N PHE A 66 -1.58 -4.81 5.84
CA PHE A 66 -0.44 -5.21 6.65
C PHE A 66 0.74 -5.43 5.71
N ASP A 67 1.76 -4.57 5.85
CA ASP A 67 2.99 -4.64 5.07
C ASP A 67 4.00 -5.43 5.88
N CYS A 68 4.43 -6.57 5.36
CA CYS A 68 5.37 -7.45 6.04
C CYS A 68 6.59 -7.65 5.16
N ARG A 69 7.73 -7.20 5.63
CA ARG A 69 9.02 -7.33 4.94
C ARG A 69 9.94 -8.26 5.73
N GLN A 70 10.53 -9.18 5.03
CA GLN A 70 11.31 -10.24 5.65
C GLN A 70 12.66 -10.39 4.97
N TRP A 71 13.70 -10.16 5.73
CA TRP A 71 15.09 -10.49 5.40
C TRP A 71 15.89 -10.41 6.70
N GLN A 72 16.50 -11.49 7.13
CA GLN A 72 17.17 -11.61 8.43
C GLN A 72 16.21 -11.39 9.62
N ARG A 73 15.29 -10.49 9.51
CA ARG A 73 14.23 -10.23 10.50
C ARG A 73 12.94 -9.82 9.79
N VAL A 74 11.85 -9.84 10.51
CA VAL A 74 10.56 -9.39 9.99
C VAL A 74 10.33 -7.95 10.44
N ILE A 75 10.02 -7.10 9.49
CA ILE A 75 9.57 -5.73 9.74
C ILE A 75 8.17 -5.64 9.17
N ALA A 76 7.21 -5.41 10.05
CA ALA A 76 5.82 -5.38 9.64
C ALA A 76 5.09 -4.20 10.27
N GLN A 77 4.15 -3.65 9.54
CA GLN A 77 3.35 -2.54 10.03
C GLN A 77 1.96 -2.54 9.40
N PRO A 78 0.96 -2.09 10.18
CA PRO A 78 -0.38 -1.93 9.65
C PRO A 78 -0.47 -0.72 8.74
N GLY A 79 -1.52 -0.69 7.96
CA GLY A 79 -1.84 0.44 7.09
C GLY A 79 -3.32 0.53 6.78
N LYS A 80 -3.66 1.52 6.00
CA LYS A 80 -5.01 1.76 5.50
C LYS A 80 -4.95 2.07 4.02
N LEU A 81 -5.89 1.50 3.27
CA LEU A 81 -6.09 1.96 1.90
C LEU A 81 -6.74 3.34 1.93
N MET A 82 -6.29 4.19 1.06
CA MET A 82 -6.81 5.52 0.87
C MET A 82 -7.12 5.72 -0.61
N ASN A 83 -8.30 6.24 -0.91
CA ASN A 83 -8.65 6.62 -2.27
C ASN A 83 -8.47 8.13 -2.40
N ARG A 84 -7.70 8.54 -3.38
CA ARG A 84 -7.54 9.95 -3.71
C ARG A 84 -7.46 10.11 -5.23
N ASP A 85 -8.35 10.94 -5.78
CA ASP A 85 -8.42 11.20 -7.22
C ASP A 85 -8.53 9.92 -8.05
N SER A 86 -9.34 8.97 -7.59
CA SER A 86 -9.56 7.66 -8.20
C SER A 86 -8.36 6.72 -8.18
N GLU A 87 -7.32 7.08 -7.45
CA GLU A 87 -6.16 6.21 -7.24
C GLU A 87 -6.15 5.65 -5.83
N ILE A 88 -5.67 4.43 -5.71
CA ILE A 88 -5.57 3.74 -4.43
C ILE A 88 -4.14 3.79 -3.93
N TYR A 89 -4.00 4.16 -2.67
CA TYR A 89 -2.72 4.20 -1.98
C TYR A 89 -2.81 3.35 -0.72
N ASN A 90 -1.69 2.76 -0.32
CA ASN A 90 -1.55 2.22 1.01
C ASN A 90 -0.79 3.23 1.87
N VAL A 91 -1.40 3.66 2.95
CA VAL A 91 -0.76 4.53 3.93
C VAL A 91 -0.41 3.69 5.14
N THR A 92 0.88 3.56 5.40
CA THR A 92 1.35 2.76 6.53
C THR A 92 1.31 3.57 7.83
N ALA A 93 1.37 2.88 8.95
CA ALA A 93 1.40 3.54 10.25
C ALA A 93 2.62 4.47 10.43
N SER A 94 3.68 4.27 9.64
CA SER A 94 4.85 5.16 9.61
C SER A 94 4.69 6.31 8.63
N LEU A 95 3.51 6.46 8.04
CA LEU A 95 3.19 7.50 7.06
C LEU A 95 3.93 7.34 5.72
N ASP A 96 4.35 6.13 5.39
CA ASP A 96 4.75 5.84 4.02
C ASP A 96 3.50 5.74 3.15
N ILE A 97 3.52 6.36 2.00
CA ILE A 97 2.38 6.38 1.08
C ILE A 97 2.82 5.76 -0.23
N TYR A 98 2.25 4.62 -0.54
CA TYR A 98 2.60 3.87 -1.75
C TYR A 98 1.37 3.67 -2.63
N PRO A 99 1.46 4.05 -3.91
CA PRO A 99 0.40 3.68 -4.85
C PRO A 99 0.27 2.16 -4.93
N VAL A 100 -0.95 1.68 -5.07
CA VAL A 100 -1.23 0.26 -5.28
C VAL A 100 -1.97 0.13 -6.60
N GLU A 101 -1.33 -0.45 -7.58
CA GLU A 101 -1.90 -0.64 -8.90
C GLU A 101 -2.01 -2.13 -9.20
N ARG A 102 -3.21 -2.59 -9.48
CA ARG A 102 -3.44 -4.00 -9.79
C ARG A 102 -3.52 -4.23 -11.29
N GLU A 103 -2.84 -5.25 -11.74
CA GLU A 103 -2.91 -5.73 -13.11
C GLU A 103 -3.04 -7.25 -13.08
N GLY A 104 -4.27 -7.75 -13.25
CA GLY A 104 -4.52 -9.18 -13.14
C GLY A 104 -4.23 -9.72 -11.75
N ASN A 105 -3.36 -10.71 -11.68
CA ASN A 105 -2.94 -11.33 -10.42
C ASN A 105 -1.64 -10.75 -9.86
N THR A 106 -1.27 -9.57 -10.31
CA THR A 106 -0.12 -8.84 -9.75
C THR A 106 -0.51 -7.44 -9.33
N ILE A 107 0.25 -6.89 -8.41
CA ILE A 107 0.16 -5.48 -8.06
C ILE A 107 1.55 -4.85 -8.16
N SER A 108 1.57 -3.57 -8.50
CA SER A 108 2.75 -2.74 -8.37
C SER A 108 2.63 -2.01 -7.04
N TYR A 109 3.64 -2.13 -6.21
CA TYR A 109 3.64 -1.62 -4.85
C TYR A 109 5.08 -1.31 -4.41
N ASP A 110 5.35 -0.08 -4.02
CA ASP A 110 6.68 0.37 -3.59
C ASP A 110 7.78 -0.07 -4.57
N ARG A 111 7.55 0.16 -5.86
CA ARG A 111 8.49 -0.19 -6.96
C ARG A 111 8.80 -1.69 -7.04
N MET A 112 7.95 -2.50 -6.50
CA MET A 112 8.05 -3.95 -6.57
C MET A 112 6.83 -4.51 -7.29
N THR A 113 6.95 -5.72 -7.78
CA THR A 113 5.82 -6.48 -8.31
C THR A 113 5.50 -7.61 -7.35
N LEU A 114 4.29 -7.61 -6.84
CA LEU A 114 3.82 -8.66 -5.95
C LEU A 114 2.75 -9.47 -6.68
N SER A 115 2.81 -10.77 -6.53
CA SER A 115 1.82 -11.69 -7.10
C SER A 115 0.86 -12.16 -6.03
N ARG A 116 -0.37 -12.45 -6.44
CA ARG A 116 -1.35 -13.02 -5.53
C ARG A 116 -0.88 -14.39 -5.07
N VAL A 117 -0.94 -14.62 -3.76
CA VAL A 117 -0.60 -15.90 -3.15
C VAL A 117 -1.75 -16.35 -2.25
N GLU A 118 -1.82 -17.64 -2.00
CA GLU A 118 -2.83 -18.19 -1.09
C GLU A 118 -2.39 -18.09 0.36
N ARG A 119 -1.08 -18.11 0.58
CA ARG A 119 -0.48 -18.09 1.92
C ARG A 119 0.74 -17.20 1.93
N LEU A 120 0.94 -16.56 3.06
CA LEU A 120 2.15 -15.80 3.34
C LEU A 120 3.27 -16.75 3.79
N THR A 121 4.47 -16.21 3.96
CA THR A 121 5.53 -16.96 4.66
C THR A 121 5.08 -17.26 6.09
N PRO A 122 5.55 -18.37 6.70
CA PRO A 122 5.18 -18.68 8.09
C PRO A 122 5.46 -17.54 9.06
N GLU A 123 6.55 -16.83 8.86
CA GLU A 123 6.96 -15.72 9.72
C GLU A 123 5.98 -14.55 9.61
N CYS A 124 5.56 -14.21 8.40
CA CYS A 124 4.58 -13.14 8.17
C CYS A 124 3.19 -13.55 8.64
N GLU A 125 2.77 -14.81 8.44
CA GLU A 125 1.51 -15.32 8.98
C GLU A 125 1.48 -15.19 10.50
N LYS A 126 2.55 -15.56 11.17
CA LYS A 126 2.65 -15.47 12.61
C LYS A 126 2.58 -14.03 13.10
N THR A 127 3.30 -13.14 12.44
CA THR A 127 3.33 -11.72 12.79
C THR A 127 1.95 -11.09 12.58
N TRP A 128 1.29 -11.42 11.50
CA TRP A 128 -0.05 -10.91 11.22
C TRP A 128 -1.09 -11.45 12.22
N ALA A 129 -1.03 -12.74 12.54
CA ALA A 129 -1.90 -13.33 13.53
C ALA A 129 -1.73 -12.67 14.90
N LYS A 130 -0.49 -12.37 15.27
CA LYS A 130 -0.18 -11.66 16.51
C LYS A 130 -0.72 -10.23 16.49
N ALA A 131 -0.56 -9.53 15.39
CA ALA A 131 -1.08 -8.18 15.25
C ALA A 131 -2.60 -8.13 15.38
N ARG A 132 -3.31 -9.10 14.82
CA ARG A 132 -4.77 -9.20 14.94
C ARG A 132 -5.20 -9.55 16.36
N ALA A 133 -4.45 -10.38 17.04
CA ALA A 133 -4.78 -10.81 18.40
C ALA A 133 -4.57 -9.72 19.45
N THR A 134 -3.59 -8.83 19.21
CA THR A 134 -3.31 -7.74 20.15
C THR A 134 -4.22 -6.56 19.98
N GLY A 135 -5.20 -6.70 19.15
CA GLY A 135 -6.09 -5.63 18.85
C GLY A 135 -6.04 -5.28 17.43
N PRO A 136 -7.10 -4.84 16.96
CA PRO A 136 -7.22 -4.56 15.62
C PRO A 136 -6.36 -3.52 15.30
N VAL A 137 -5.56 -3.95 14.55
CA VAL A 137 -4.75 -3.06 13.91
C VAL A 137 -5.49 -1.95 13.36
N SER A 138 -6.64 -2.22 13.07
CA SER A 138 -7.53 -1.23 12.62
C SER A 138 -8.41 -0.77 13.67
N ALA A 139 -8.25 -1.25 14.75
CA ALA A 139 -9.15 -1.03 15.69
C ALA A 139 -9.23 0.27 16.02
N PRO A 140 -10.07 0.66 15.89
CA PRO A 140 -10.44 1.81 16.42
C PRO A 140 -10.56 1.63 17.81
N ALA A 141 -9.73 1.25 18.11
CA ALA A 141 -9.78 1.32 19.21
C ALA A 141 -10.86 1.53 20.01
N SER A 142 -11.18 1.24 19.92
CA SER A 142 -11.79 1.40 20.63
C SER A 142 -12.10 2.07 21.41
N THR A 143 -12.42 2.30 21.31
CA THR A 143 -13.01 2.85 21.99
C THR A 143 -13.13 2.53 23.22
N ARG A 144 -13.05 3.02 23.77
CA ARG A 144 -13.34 2.86 24.88
C ARG A 144 -13.44 3.86 25.49
#